data_c10365fa93a19d7b1b270bdedf404a3e
#
_entry.id   c10365fa93a19d7b1b270bdedf404a3e
#
_cell.length_a   1.000
_cell.length_b   1.000
_cell.length_c   1.000
_cell.angle_alpha   90.00
_cell.angle_beta   90.00
_cell.angle_gamma   90.00
#
_symmetry.space_group_name_H-M   'P 1'
#
loop_
_entity.id
_entity.type
_entity.pdbx_description
1 polymer ?
#
loop_
_entity_poly.entity_id
_entity_poly.type
_entity_poly.pdbx_seq_one_letter_code
_entity_poly.pdbx_strand_id
1 'polypeptide(L)'
;MHRLASCPGVDPPEDVVLVEQPSADVLFLSSAATDLSTLAAHLASPDGEHWRNQLRGLSLDCLSHPAQLDHYLATTADQAKLVLVRLLGGRGHWSYGLEQLQRWQEGREGRHLLILAGTDDQNNELHGLGSIPIALADRLAELLREGGLDNLGEVLRALQLLLQEEQPDPTQLQLHPMPDPAPWDWRDDAGPRIGVVLYRAQLQAGDVSLAKALCMACRERGLCPRLLWVSSLRDKAVQAGVIDLLRNQHVELVIAGTAFASVKTAEAGLGSPLWEQLDVPVLQLLSSSRSRESWRSSSRGLDPLDLSLQVVMPELDLSLIHI
;
A
#
# COMPACT_ATOMS: atom_id res chain seq x y z
N MET A 1 4.16 -0.74 6.07
CA MET A 1 4.24 -2.12 6.62
C MET A 1 5.66 -2.31 7.14
N HIS A 2 5.87 -2.31 8.46
CA HIS A 2 7.21 -2.54 9.01
C HIS A 2 7.57 -4.00 8.79
N ARG A 3 8.69 -4.25 8.13
CA ARG A 3 9.28 -5.59 8.05
C ARG A 3 9.70 -5.98 9.47
N LEU A 4 9.00 -6.95 10.07
CA LEU A 4 9.52 -7.61 11.26
C LEU A 4 10.79 -8.36 10.85
N ALA A 5 11.88 -8.17 11.61
CA ALA A 5 13.15 -8.80 11.34
C ALA A 5 12.96 -10.31 11.15
N SER A 6 13.43 -10.85 10.03
CA SER A 6 13.50 -12.29 9.80
C SER A 6 14.39 -12.90 10.89
N CYS A 7 13.91 -13.98 11.54
CA CYS A 7 14.76 -14.76 12.45
C CYS A 7 15.95 -15.31 11.65
N PRO A 8 17.20 -15.06 12.06
CA PRO A 8 18.35 -15.69 11.42
C PRO A 8 18.34 -17.18 11.70
N GLY A 9 18.36 -18.02 10.67
CA GLY A 9 18.81 -19.38 10.81
C GLY A 9 17.89 -20.52 10.39
N VAL A 10 16.85 -20.31 9.56
CA VAL A 10 15.93 -21.41 9.18
C VAL A 10 15.81 -21.65 7.67
N ASP A 11 16.21 -20.71 6.83
CA ASP A 11 16.15 -20.91 5.38
C ASP A 11 17.56 -21.12 4.80
N PRO A 12 17.74 -22.11 3.88
CA PRO A 12 18.98 -22.21 3.11
C PRO A 12 19.19 -20.90 2.36
N PRO A 13 20.45 -20.52 2.03
CA PRO A 13 20.70 -19.33 1.24
C PRO A 13 19.88 -19.42 -0.05
N GLU A 14 18.92 -18.53 -0.22
CA GLU A 14 18.16 -18.41 -1.46
C GLU A 14 19.16 -18.14 -2.58
N ASP A 15 19.13 -18.95 -3.63
CA ASP A 15 19.89 -18.67 -4.85
C ASP A 15 19.50 -17.26 -5.31
N VAL A 16 20.50 -16.42 -5.60
CA VAL A 16 20.29 -15.05 -6.08
C VAL A 16 19.58 -15.11 -7.43
N VAL A 17 18.26 -14.91 -7.43
CA VAL A 17 17.47 -14.88 -8.65
C VAL A 17 17.60 -13.50 -9.28
N LEU A 18 18.20 -13.43 -10.47
CA LEU A 18 18.31 -12.19 -11.23
C LEU A 18 16.97 -11.85 -11.90
N VAL A 19 16.63 -10.57 -11.87
CA VAL A 19 15.39 -10.08 -12.50
C VAL A 19 15.67 -9.78 -13.98
N GLU A 20 14.96 -10.47 -14.85
CA GLU A 20 14.94 -10.18 -16.28
C GLU A 20 13.64 -9.44 -16.62
N GLN A 21 13.75 -8.20 -17.04
CA GLN A 21 12.61 -7.36 -17.43
C GLN A 21 12.96 -6.59 -18.71
N PRO A 22 12.05 -6.48 -19.68
CA PRO A 22 12.31 -5.70 -20.89
C PRO A 22 12.64 -4.24 -20.56
N SER A 23 13.59 -3.65 -21.28
CA SER A 23 13.95 -2.23 -21.14
C SER A 23 12.72 -1.32 -21.37
N ALA A 24 12.72 -0.18 -20.71
CA ALA A 24 11.70 0.86 -20.86
C ALA A 24 12.30 2.23 -20.55
N ASP A 25 11.64 3.29 -21.01
CA ASP A 25 12.09 4.67 -20.75
C ASP A 25 11.93 5.03 -19.27
N VAL A 26 10.92 4.48 -18.59
CA VAL A 26 10.58 4.74 -17.18
C VAL A 26 10.60 3.46 -16.36
N LEU A 27 11.27 3.50 -15.22
CA LEU A 27 11.25 2.44 -14.22
C LEU A 27 10.61 2.98 -12.94
N PHE A 28 9.56 2.29 -12.48
CA PHE A 28 8.83 2.59 -11.25
C PHE A 28 9.15 1.52 -10.20
N LEU A 29 10.05 1.83 -9.29
CA LEU A 29 10.51 0.92 -8.24
C LEU A 29 9.83 1.29 -6.92
N SER A 30 9.16 0.36 -6.26
CA SER A 30 8.46 0.66 -5.01
C SER A 30 8.61 -0.42 -3.95
N SER A 31 8.74 0.01 -2.70
CA SER A 31 8.61 -0.86 -1.51
C SER A 31 7.16 -1.17 -1.17
N ALA A 32 6.18 -0.48 -1.79
CA ALA A 32 4.76 -0.65 -1.51
C ALA A 32 4.09 -1.47 -2.62
N ALA A 33 3.59 -2.66 -2.28
CA ALA A 33 2.86 -3.50 -3.22
C ALA A 33 1.58 -2.80 -3.77
N THR A 34 0.97 -1.91 -2.98
CA THR A 34 -0.20 -1.12 -3.38
C THR A 34 0.10 -0.22 -4.57
N ASP A 35 1.27 0.41 -4.62
CA ASP A 35 1.67 1.26 -5.76
C ASP A 35 1.75 0.45 -7.05
N LEU A 36 2.36 -0.72 -6.97
CA LEU A 36 2.51 -1.61 -8.13
C LEU A 36 1.17 -2.18 -8.60
N SER A 37 0.26 -2.47 -7.66
CA SER A 37 -1.10 -2.89 -7.99
C SER A 37 -1.89 -1.77 -8.65
N THR A 38 -1.81 -0.54 -8.13
CA THR A 38 -2.44 0.64 -8.74
C THR A 38 -1.86 0.92 -10.12
N LEU A 39 -0.53 0.81 -10.27
CA LEU A 39 0.14 0.95 -11.56
C LEU A 39 -0.33 -0.12 -12.56
N ALA A 40 -0.41 -1.38 -12.15
CA ALA A 40 -0.90 -2.47 -12.99
C ALA A 40 -2.36 -2.23 -13.43
N ALA A 41 -3.22 -1.76 -12.53
CA ALA A 41 -4.61 -1.40 -12.82
C ALA A 41 -4.68 -0.24 -13.84
N HIS A 42 -3.84 0.80 -13.67
CA HIS A 42 -3.75 1.91 -14.61
C HIS A 42 -3.30 1.44 -15.99
N LEU A 43 -2.23 0.65 -16.07
CA LEU A 43 -1.72 0.12 -17.34
C LEU A 43 -2.71 -0.81 -18.06
N ALA A 44 -3.62 -1.45 -17.32
CA ALA A 44 -4.70 -2.25 -17.88
C ALA A 44 -5.85 -1.41 -18.43
N SER A 45 -6.00 -0.16 -17.98
CA SER A 45 -7.05 0.76 -18.43
C SER A 45 -6.73 1.38 -19.82
N PRO A 46 -7.74 1.97 -20.48
CA PRO A 46 -7.50 2.74 -21.71
C PRO A 46 -6.54 3.92 -21.52
N ASP A 47 -6.61 4.60 -20.39
CA ASP A 47 -5.77 5.77 -20.07
C ASP A 47 -4.29 5.40 -19.92
N GLY A 48 -4.00 4.16 -19.51
CA GLY A 48 -2.64 3.65 -19.37
C GLY A 48 -2.05 3.01 -20.61
N GLU A 49 -2.77 2.96 -21.74
CA GLU A 49 -2.34 2.21 -22.93
C GLU A 49 -0.97 2.70 -23.47
N HIS A 50 -0.74 3.99 -23.51
CA HIS A 50 0.52 4.57 -24.02
C HIS A 50 1.73 4.24 -23.12
N TRP A 51 1.51 3.97 -21.82
CA TRP A 51 2.55 3.61 -20.88
C TRP A 51 3.02 2.14 -20.96
N ARG A 52 2.21 1.25 -21.54
CA ARG A 52 2.47 -0.22 -21.52
C ARG A 52 3.83 -0.61 -22.04
N ASN A 53 4.37 0.11 -23.03
CA ASN A 53 5.69 -0.16 -23.61
C ASN A 53 6.79 0.72 -23.03
N GLN A 54 6.45 1.83 -22.39
CA GLN A 54 7.38 2.85 -21.91
C GLN A 54 7.70 2.75 -20.42
N LEU A 55 6.89 2.00 -19.64
CA LEU A 55 7.02 1.94 -18.19
C LEU A 55 7.08 0.49 -17.70
N ARG A 56 7.94 0.25 -16.70
CA ARG A 56 8.02 -1.01 -15.95
C ARG A 56 7.95 -0.75 -14.46
N GLY A 57 7.13 -1.53 -13.77
CA GLY A 57 7.05 -1.55 -12.31
C GLY A 57 7.81 -2.74 -11.74
N LEU A 58 8.52 -2.54 -10.62
CA LEU A 58 9.19 -3.62 -9.90
C LEU A 58 9.19 -3.36 -8.39
N SER A 59 9.00 -4.44 -7.60
CA SER A 59 9.19 -4.37 -6.15
C SER A 59 10.66 -4.24 -5.80
N LEU A 60 10.99 -3.34 -4.87
CA LEU A 60 12.35 -3.21 -4.33
C LEU A 60 12.83 -4.49 -3.63
N ASP A 61 11.93 -5.35 -3.17
CA ASP A 61 12.29 -6.65 -2.61
C ASP A 61 13.03 -7.55 -3.61
N CYS A 62 12.73 -7.40 -4.92
CA CYS A 62 13.42 -8.11 -6.00
C CYS A 62 14.85 -7.60 -6.24
N LEU A 63 15.23 -6.45 -5.66
CA LEU A 63 16.54 -5.81 -5.78
C LEU A 63 17.22 -5.66 -4.40
N SER A 64 16.91 -6.55 -3.48
CA SER A 64 17.44 -6.53 -2.11
C SER A 64 18.90 -6.96 -2.02
N HIS A 65 19.37 -7.84 -2.92
CA HIS A 65 20.76 -8.27 -3.00
C HIS A 65 21.55 -7.38 -3.97
N PRO A 66 22.79 -6.95 -3.63
CA PRO A 66 23.62 -6.11 -4.52
C PRO A 66 23.74 -6.63 -5.96
N ALA A 67 23.97 -7.93 -6.15
CA ALA A 67 24.11 -8.51 -7.49
C ALA A 67 22.81 -8.42 -8.32
N GLN A 68 21.63 -8.46 -7.69
CA GLN A 68 20.35 -8.27 -8.39
C GLN A 68 20.24 -6.85 -8.92
N LEU A 69 20.59 -5.87 -8.09
CA LEU A 69 20.54 -4.46 -8.48
C LEU A 69 21.58 -4.15 -9.57
N ASP A 70 22.83 -4.59 -9.39
CA ASP A 70 23.91 -4.35 -10.37
C ASP A 70 23.54 -4.93 -11.74
N HIS A 71 23.01 -6.15 -11.76
CA HIS A 71 22.51 -6.77 -12.99
C HIS A 71 21.35 -5.96 -13.61
N TYR A 72 20.37 -5.56 -12.78
CA TYR A 72 19.22 -4.78 -13.25
C TYR A 72 19.62 -3.41 -13.82
N LEU A 73 20.59 -2.74 -13.20
CA LEU A 73 21.12 -1.47 -13.69
C LEU A 73 21.90 -1.64 -15.00
N ALA A 74 22.66 -2.73 -15.14
CA ALA A 74 23.44 -3.02 -16.34
C ALA A 74 22.59 -3.50 -17.53
N THR A 75 21.38 -4.00 -17.28
CA THR A 75 20.49 -4.56 -18.33
C THR A 75 19.25 -3.70 -18.53
N THR A 76 18.26 -3.82 -17.66
CA THR A 76 16.95 -3.16 -17.80
C THR A 76 17.06 -1.64 -17.71
N ALA A 77 17.85 -1.12 -16.76
CA ALA A 77 17.95 0.32 -16.50
C ALA A 77 18.96 1.05 -17.39
N ASP A 78 19.79 0.32 -18.16
CA ASP A 78 20.81 0.97 -19.00
C ASP A 78 20.21 1.95 -20.01
N GLN A 79 19.08 1.60 -20.61
CA GLN A 79 18.39 2.43 -21.58
C GLN A 79 17.34 3.38 -20.98
N ALA A 80 17.05 3.25 -19.69
CA ALA A 80 16.05 4.08 -19.04
C ALA A 80 16.50 5.56 -18.97
N LYS A 81 15.53 6.45 -19.13
CA LYS A 81 15.68 7.91 -19.02
C LYS A 81 15.25 8.41 -17.65
N LEU A 82 14.33 7.68 -17.00
CA LEU A 82 13.75 8.06 -15.73
C LEU A 82 13.61 6.85 -14.81
N VAL A 83 14.10 7.00 -13.57
CA VAL A 83 13.86 6.04 -12.50
C VAL A 83 13.15 6.75 -11.35
N LEU A 84 11.96 6.29 -11.00
CA LEU A 84 11.24 6.68 -9.79
C LEU A 84 11.36 5.57 -8.76
N VAL A 85 11.82 5.92 -7.57
CA VAL A 85 11.90 5.04 -6.41
C VAL A 85 10.99 5.56 -5.32
N ARG A 86 10.05 4.74 -4.83
CA ARG A 86 9.35 5.01 -3.58
C ARG A 86 9.84 4.07 -2.48
N LEU A 87 10.45 4.66 -1.46
CA LEU A 87 11.12 3.92 -0.40
C LEU A 87 10.37 4.06 0.94
N LEU A 88 10.02 2.93 1.55
CA LEU A 88 9.55 2.83 2.93
C LEU A 88 10.72 2.43 3.82
N GLY A 89 10.90 3.11 4.96
CA GLY A 89 11.92 2.74 5.95
C GLY A 89 13.19 3.62 5.95
N GLY A 90 13.21 4.73 5.20
CA GLY A 90 14.31 5.70 5.19
C GLY A 90 15.57 5.22 4.44
N ARG A 91 16.59 6.08 4.40
CA ARG A 91 17.84 5.85 3.66
C ARG A 91 18.57 4.57 4.07
N GLY A 92 18.60 4.26 5.37
CA GLY A 92 19.30 3.09 5.90
C GLY A 92 18.72 1.75 5.42
N HIS A 93 17.47 1.75 4.96
CA HIS A 93 16.80 0.53 4.53
C HIS A 93 17.31 0.00 3.18
N TRP A 94 17.79 0.87 2.29
CA TRP A 94 18.27 0.49 0.95
C TRP A 94 19.44 1.38 0.48
N SER A 95 20.41 1.62 1.35
CA SER A 95 21.52 2.56 1.13
C SER A 95 22.33 2.24 -0.12
N TYR A 96 22.68 0.95 -0.32
CA TYR A 96 23.41 0.52 -1.52
C TYR A 96 22.65 0.87 -2.82
N GLY A 97 21.34 0.61 -2.83
CA GLY A 97 20.50 0.90 -3.98
C GLY A 97 20.46 2.39 -4.33
N LEU A 98 20.32 3.23 -3.32
CA LEU A 98 20.32 4.69 -3.50
C LEU A 98 21.64 5.18 -4.09
N GLU A 99 22.79 4.69 -3.59
CA GLU A 99 24.11 5.07 -4.09
C GLU A 99 24.31 4.61 -5.55
N GLN A 100 23.91 3.41 -5.91
CA GLN A 100 24.04 2.90 -7.28
C GLN A 100 23.13 3.66 -8.25
N LEU A 101 21.93 4.03 -7.85
CA LEU A 101 21.02 4.82 -8.67
C LEU A 101 21.51 6.27 -8.86
N GLN A 102 22.15 6.88 -7.87
CA GLN A 102 22.80 8.18 -8.06
C GLN A 102 23.91 8.08 -9.11
N ARG A 103 24.77 7.06 -9.03
CA ARG A 103 25.82 6.81 -10.05
C ARG A 103 25.22 6.54 -11.43
N TRP A 104 24.12 5.79 -11.49
CA TRP A 104 23.39 5.55 -12.74
C TRP A 104 22.90 6.88 -13.35
N GLN A 105 22.35 7.76 -12.54
CA GLN A 105 21.86 9.08 -12.99
C GLN A 105 23.01 9.96 -13.49
N GLU A 106 24.13 10.03 -12.75
CA GLU A 106 25.32 10.80 -13.12
C GLU A 106 26.02 10.24 -14.38
N GLY A 107 25.86 8.96 -14.64
CA GLY A 107 26.52 8.26 -15.76
C GLY A 107 26.07 8.68 -17.16
N ARG A 108 24.93 9.38 -17.28
CA ARG A 108 24.42 9.87 -18.57
C ARG A 108 23.60 11.12 -18.40
N GLU A 109 23.90 12.15 -19.20
CA GLU A 109 23.11 13.39 -19.26
C GLU A 109 21.66 13.10 -19.72
N GLY A 110 20.70 13.85 -19.20
CA GLY A 110 19.27 13.67 -19.51
C GLY A 110 18.58 12.54 -18.72
N ARG A 111 19.26 11.85 -17.79
CA ARG A 111 18.63 10.91 -16.84
C ARG A 111 18.01 11.64 -15.67
N HIS A 112 16.80 11.23 -15.31
CA HIS A 112 16.08 11.70 -14.13
C HIS A 112 15.99 10.61 -13.06
N LEU A 113 16.35 10.96 -11.83
CA LEU A 113 16.21 10.10 -10.65
C LEU A 113 15.25 10.78 -9.66
N LEU A 114 14.13 10.14 -9.37
CA LEU A 114 13.15 10.58 -8.39
C LEU A 114 13.22 9.62 -7.20
N ILE A 115 13.58 10.12 -6.03
CA ILE A 115 13.58 9.34 -4.79
C ILE A 115 12.52 9.93 -3.88
N LEU A 116 11.46 9.17 -3.64
CA LEU A 116 10.27 9.60 -2.93
C LEU A 116 10.11 8.82 -1.62
N ALA A 117 9.87 9.54 -0.54
CA ALA A 117 9.63 8.95 0.76
C ALA A 117 8.24 8.30 0.84
N GLY A 118 8.16 7.14 1.46
CA GLY A 118 6.90 6.46 1.73
C GLY A 118 6.09 7.10 2.85
N THR A 119 6.77 7.82 3.79
CA THR A 119 6.18 8.52 4.95
C THR A 119 6.71 9.95 5.02
N ASP A 120 5.93 10.87 5.60
CA ASP A 120 6.25 12.31 5.64
C ASP A 120 7.51 12.64 6.44
N ASP A 121 7.77 11.90 7.51
CA ASP A 121 8.93 12.08 8.38
C ASP A 121 10.27 11.84 7.68
N GLN A 122 10.26 11.20 6.51
CA GLN A 122 11.45 10.85 5.74
C GLN A 122 11.69 11.73 4.50
N ASN A 123 10.80 12.68 4.21
CA ASN A 123 10.91 13.54 3.03
C ASN A 123 12.27 14.26 2.95
N ASN A 124 12.68 14.93 4.03
CA ASN A 124 13.94 15.69 4.07
C ASN A 124 15.20 14.83 3.88
N GLU A 125 15.16 13.56 4.26
CA GLU A 125 16.29 12.65 4.12
C GLU A 125 16.43 12.13 2.66
N LEU A 126 15.30 11.86 2.00
CA LEU A 126 15.28 11.12 0.74
C LEU A 126 15.16 12.02 -0.49
N HIS A 127 14.31 13.05 -0.44
CA HIS A 127 13.98 13.83 -1.64
C HIS A 127 15.18 14.59 -2.22
N GLY A 128 16.11 15.00 -1.37
CA GLY A 128 17.36 15.66 -1.78
C GLY A 128 18.39 14.74 -2.47
N LEU A 129 18.16 13.42 -2.47
CA LEU A 129 19.05 12.46 -3.15
C LEU A 129 18.70 12.28 -4.64
N GLY A 130 17.54 12.76 -5.08
CA GLY A 130 17.12 12.72 -6.47
C GLY A 130 17.64 13.90 -7.29
N SER A 131 17.35 13.89 -8.59
CA SER A 131 17.75 14.93 -9.55
C SER A 131 16.67 15.98 -9.84
N ILE A 132 15.50 15.90 -9.18
CA ILE A 132 14.39 16.83 -9.35
C ILE A 132 14.29 17.80 -8.16
N PRO A 133 13.62 18.96 -8.32
CA PRO A 133 13.39 19.90 -7.22
C PRO A 133 12.64 19.25 -6.06
N ILE A 134 13.05 19.56 -4.83
CA ILE A 134 12.45 19.00 -3.60
C ILE A 134 10.94 19.25 -3.56
N ALA A 135 10.46 20.43 -3.93
CA ALA A 135 9.03 20.76 -3.95
C ALA A 135 8.22 19.82 -4.90
N LEU A 136 8.81 19.43 -6.03
CA LEU A 136 8.20 18.45 -6.92
C LEU A 136 8.20 17.05 -6.30
N ALA A 137 9.33 16.65 -5.69
CA ALA A 137 9.43 15.37 -4.99
C ALA A 137 8.41 15.26 -3.84
N ASP A 138 8.26 16.33 -3.04
CA ASP A 138 7.27 16.42 -1.96
C ASP A 138 5.85 16.20 -2.49
N ARG A 139 5.51 16.89 -3.59
CA ARG A 139 4.17 16.78 -4.19
C ARG A 139 3.90 15.40 -4.77
N LEU A 140 4.87 14.80 -5.47
CA LEU A 140 4.75 13.44 -6.00
C LEU A 140 4.63 12.39 -4.90
N ALA A 141 5.39 12.55 -3.82
CA ALA A 141 5.31 11.67 -2.65
C ALA A 141 3.94 11.78 -1.96
N GLU A 142 3.38 13.00 -1.83
CA GLU A 142 2.04 13.23 -1.30
C GLU A 142 0.97 12.52 -2.14
N LEU A 143 1.01 12.66 -3.48
CA LEU A 143 0.10 11.97 -4.40
C LEU A 143 0.17 10.44 -4.25
N LEU A 144 1.37 9.87 -4.17
CA LEU A 144 1.54 8.43 -3.98
C LEU A 144 1.11 7.95 -2.59
N ARG A 145 1.25 8.78 -1.55
CA ARG A 145 0.75 8.45 -0.20
C ARG A 145 -0.77 8.44 -0.14
N GLU A 146 -1.40 9.42 -0.77
CA GLU A 146 -2.85 9.44 -0.90
C GLU A 146 -3.33 8.25 -1.73
N GLY A 147 -2.61 7.92 -2.82
CA GLY A 147 -2.84 6.74 -3.66
C GLY A 147 -4.09 6.84 -4.53
N GLY A 148 -4.45 5.73 -5.16
CA GLY A 148 -5.56 5.66 -6.11
C GLY A 148 -5.17 6.04 -7.54
N LEU A 149 -6.07 5.71 -8.48
CA LEU A 149 -5.79 5.87 -9.92
C LEU A 149 -5.63 7.33 -10.34
N ASP A 150 -6.43 8.23 -9.77
CA ASP A 150 -6.39 9.66 -10.13
C ASP A 150 -5.08 10.30 -9.69
N ASN A 151 -4.64 10.03 -8.45
CA ASN A 151 -3.35 10.52 -7.94
C ASN A 151 -2.16 9.89 -8.69
N LEU A 152 -2.23 8.61 -9.03
CA LEU A 152 -1.23 7.99 -9.89
C LEU A 152 -1.20 8.64 -11.28
N GLY A 153 -2.35 8.97 -11.86
CA GLY A 153 -2.46 9.70 -13.12
C GLY A 153 -1.70 11.03 -13.09
N GLU A 154 -1.82 11.79 -12.00
CA GLU A 154 -1.07 13.04 -11.80
C GLU A 154 0.45 12.79 -11.72
N VAL A 155 0.88 11.73 -11.03
CA VAL A 155 2.29 11.32 -11.01
C VAL A 155 2.77 11.00 -12.43
N LEU A 156 2.06 10.15 -13.16
CA LEU A 156 2.43 9.78 -14.52
C LEU A 156 2.45 10.96 -15.47
N ARG A 157 1.54 11.94 -15.31
CA ARG A 157 1.57 13.19 -16.04
C ARG A 157 2.86 13.99 -15.80
N ALA A 158 3.32 14.06 -14.54
CA ALA A 158 4.60 14.70 -14.23
C ALA A 158 5.79 13.93 -14.84
N LEU A 159 5.79 12.60 -14.82
CA LEU A 159 6.83 11.80 -15.47
C LEU A 159 6.86 12.03 -16.98
N GLN A 160 5.69 12.18 -17.62
CA GLN A 160 5.59 12.46 -19.05
C GLN A 160 6.22 13.83 -19.40
N LEU A 161 5.99 14.86 -18.60
CA LEU A 161 6.61 16.17 -18.79
C LEU A 161 8.15 16.09 -18.66
N LEU A 162 8.65 15.40 -17.64
CA LEU A 162 10.09 15.18 -17.46
C LEU A 162 10.72 14.47 -18.68
N LEU A 163 10.05 13.48 -19.26
CA LEU A 163 10.52 12.80 -20.49
C LEU A 163 10.55 13.71 -21.72
N GLN A 164 9.75 14.78 -21.71
CA GLN A 164 9.70 15.82 -22.75
C GLN A 164 10.68 16.97 -22.47
N GLU A 165 11.54 16.82 -21.46
CA GLU A 165 12.48 17.86 -20.99
C GLU A 165 11.75 19.14 -20.46
N GLU A 166 10.48 18.99 -20.05
CA GLU A 166 9.71 20.04 -19.41
C GLU A 166 9.77 19.89 -17.89
N GLN A 167 9.79 21.03 -17.18
CA GLN A 167 9.80 21.04 -15.71
C GLN A 167 8.36 21.05 -15.18
N PRO A 168 7.86 19.98 -14.52
CA PRO A 168 6.52 20.00 -13.95
C PRO A 168 6.40 21.04 -12.83
N ASP A 169 5.32 21.82 -12.85
CA ASP A 169 4.98 22.73 -11.76
C ASP A 169 4.22 21.96 -10.66
N PRO A 170 4.78 21.81 -9.45
CA PRO A 170 4.12 21.07 -8.35
C PRO A 170 2.72 21.60 -8.00
N THR A 171 2.48 22.91 -8.22
CA THR A 171 1.20 23.55 -7.89
C THR A 171 0.07 23.19 -8.86
N GLN A 172 0.42 22.70 -10.05
CA GLN A 172 -0.53 22.27 -11.07
C GLN A 172 -0.87 20.77 -10.97
N LEU A 173 -0.15 20.01 -10.14
CA LEU A 173 -0.47 18.63 -9.86
C LEU A 173 -1.60 18.59 -8.84
N GLN A 174 -2.76 18.07 -9.23
CA GLN A 174 -3.94 18.06 -8.38
C GLN A 174 -3.92 16.88 -7.43
N LEU A 175 -4.12 17.13 -6.12
CA LEU A 175 -4.38 16.07 -5.14
C LEU A 175 -5.86 15.71 -5.18
N HIS A 176 -6.14 14.41 -5.28
CA HIS A 176 -7.49 13.85 -5.25
C HIS A 176 -7.67 13.10 -3.91
N PRO A 177 -8.13 13.79 -2.85
CA PRO A 177 -8.26 13.17 -1.54
C PRO A 177 -9.41 12.19 -1.50
N MET A 178 -9.19 11.07 -0.82
CA MET A 178 -10.23 10.08 -0.54
C MET A 178 -10.79 10.29 0.87
N PRO A 179 -12.10 10.27 1.08
CA PRO A 179 -12.68 10.30 2.42
C PRO A 179 -12.08 9.22 3.34
N ASP A 180 -11.96 9.54 4.63
CA ASP A 180 -11.45 8.60 5.62
C ASP A 180 -12.21 8.77 6.95
N PRO A 181 -13.13 7.85 7.29
CA PRO A 181 -13.51 6.63 6.57
C PRO A 181 -14.28 6.87 5.27
N ALA A 182 -14.12 5.98 4.28
CA ALA A 182 -14.82 6.05 3.00
C ALA A 182 -15.95 5.00 2.91
N PRO A 183 -17.23 5.40 2.87
CA PRO A 183 -18.34 4.49 2.59
C PRO A 183 -18.24 3.89 1.17
N TRP A 184 -18.60 2.61 1.02
CA TRP A 184 -18.50 1.94 -0.25
C TRP A 184 -19.68 1.00 -0.54
N ASP A 185 -20.29 1.12 -1.74
CA ASP A 185 -21.37 0.28 -2.26
C ASP A 185 -22.55 0.13 -1.29
N TRP A 186 -22.88 1.21 -0.57
CA TRP A 186 -24.06 1.24 0.29
C TRP A 186 -25.33 1.29 -0.57
N ARG A 187 -26.26 0.38 -0.30
CA ARG A 187 -27.54 0.28 -0.97
C ARG A 187 -28.64 0.23 0.09
N ASP A 188 -29.86 0.57 -0.30
CA ASP A 188 -31.03 0.45 0.57
C ASP A 188 -31.56 -1.00 0.57
N ASP A 189 -30.66 -1.93 0.93
CA ASP A 189 -31.03 -3.33 1.10
C ASP A 189 -31.86 -3.50 2.39
N ALA A 190 -32.86 -4.36 2.35
CA ALA A 190 -33.64 -4.73 3.54
C ALA A 190 -32.84 -5.73 4.40
N GLY A 191 -33.09 -5.71 5.73
CA GLY A 191 -32.53 -6.66 6.68
C GLY A 191 -31.53 -6.05 7.68
N PRO A 192 -30.99 -6.87 8.60
CA PRO A 192 -30.03 -6.44 9.59
C PRO A 192 -28.79 -5.82 8.96
N ARG A 193 -28.33 -4.71 9.50
CA ARG A 193 -27.18 -3.97 8.95
C ARG A 193 -25.88 -4.46 9.58
N ILE A 194 -24.94 -4.83 8.70
CA ILE A 194 -23.64 -5.38 9.08
C ILE A 194 -22.56 -4.40 8.67
N GLY A 195 -21.83 -3.84 9.63
CA GLY A 195 -20.63 -3.05 9.38
C GLY A 195 -19.50 -3.94 8.85
N VAL A 196 -18.79 -3.48 7.84
CA VAL A 196 -17.56 -4.14 7.35
C VAL A 196 -16.48 -3.08 7.30
N VAL A 197 -15.37 -3.27 8.00
CA VAL A 197 -14.27 -2.30 8.05
C VAL A 197 -13.03 -2.93 7.43
N LEU A 198 -12.54 -2.36 6.34
CA LEU A 198 -11.36 -2.85 5.59
C LEU A 198 -10.36 -1.72 5.38
N TYR A 199 -9.11 -2.09 5.04
CA TYR A 199 -8.08 -1.10 4.75
C TYR A 199 -8.29 -0.37 3.43
N ARG A 200 -8.24 0.97 3.45
CA ARG A 200 -8.31 1.86 2.31
C ARG A 200 -7.24 1.54 1.24
N ALA A 201 -6.08 1.03 1.66
CA ALA A 201 -5.02 0.61 0.76
C ALA A 201 -5.47 -0.44 -0.27
N GLN A 202 -6.43 -1.32 0.06
CA GLN A 202 -6.98 -2.28 -0.88
C GLN A 202 -7.84 -1.59 -1.97
N LEU A 203 -8.66 -0.61 -1.56
CA LEU A 203 -9.44 0.19 -2.52
C LEU A 203 -8.52 0.99 -3.45
N GLN A 204 -7.50 1.65 -2.90
CA GLN A 204 -6.51 2.41 -3.65
C GLN A 204 -5.76 1.54 -4.66
N ALA A 205 -5.44 0.30 -4.29
CA ALA A 205 -4.80 -0.68 -5.17
C ALA A 205 -5.75 -1.33 -6.20
N GLY A 206 -7.05 -1.02 -6.16
CA GLY A 206 -8.05 -1.70 -6.99
C GLY A 206 -8.37 -3.14 -6.56
N ASP A 207 -7.81 -3.61 -5.44
CA ASP A 207 -8.05 -4.96 -4.88
C ASP A 207 -9.34 -4.97 -4.04
N VAL A 208 -10.46 -4.92 -4.72
CA VAL A 208 -11.80 -4.89 -4.12
C VAL A 208 -12.53 -6.24 -4.19
N SER A 209 -11.85 -7.30 -4.59
CA SER A 209 -12.44 -8.63 -4.78
C SER A 209 -13.01 -9.21 -3.48
N LEU A 210 -12.26 -9.09 -2.38
CA LEU A 210 -12.73 -9.51 -1.04
C LEU A 210 -13.97 -8.71 -0.60
N ALA A 211 -13.93 -7.39 -0.76
CA ALA A 211 -15.03 -6.51 -0.39
C ALA A 211 -16.31 -6.85 -1.18
N LYS A 212 -16.19 -7.04 -2.49
CA LYS A 212 -17.30 -7.47 -3.35
C LYS A 212 -17.88 -8.81 -2.90
N ALA A 213 -17.02 -9.80 -2.65
CA ALA A 213 -17.45 -11.13 -2.22
C ALA A 213 -18.18 -11.09 -0.87
N LEU A 214 -17.67 -10.33 0.10
CA LEU A 214 -18.30 -10.15 1.42
C LEU A 214 -19.68 -9.47 1.29
N CYS A 215 -19.76 -8.36 0.56
CA CYS A 215 -21.02 -7.66 0.35
C CYS A 215 -22.05 -8.53 -0.37
N MET A 216 -21.65 -9.29 -1.39
CA MET A 216 -22.53 -10.24 -2.07
C MET A 216 -23.01 -11.33 -1.12
N ALA A 217 -22.13 -11.96 -0.37
CA ALA A 217 -22.47 -13.03 0.57
C ALA A 217 -23.41 -12.54 1.69
N CYS A 218 -23.28 -11.29 2.16
CA CYS A 218 -24.23 -10.67 3.07
C CYS A 218 -25.60 -10.53 2.43
N ARG A 219 -25.67 -9.94 1.24
CA ARG A 219 -26.96 -9.71 0.53
C ARG A 219 -27.68 -11.01 0.20
N GLU A 220 -26.97 -12.03 -0.24
CA GLU A 220 -27.53 -13.37 -0.50
C GLU A 220 -28.18 -14.00 0.76
N ARG A 221 -27.79 -13.57 1.95
CA ARG A 221 -28.33 -14.00 3.24
C ARG A 221 -29.36 -13.04 3.84
N GLY A 222 -29.81 -12.05 3.06
CA GLY A 222 -30.75 -11.05 3.52
C GLY A 222 -30.16 -10.04 4.53
N LEU A 223 -28.84 -9.86 4.53
CA LEU A 223 -28.13 -8.88 5.36
C LEU A 223 -27.79 -7.64 4.53
N CYS A 224 -27.73 -6.49 5.18
CA CYS A 224 -27.45 -5.20 4.56
C CYS A 224 -26.02 -4.73 4.92
N PRO A 225 -25.00 -4.94 4.06
CA PRO A 225 -23.64 -4.55 4.36
C PRO A 225 -23.45 -3.04 4.31
N ARG A 226 -22.69 -2.51 5.29
CA ARG A 226 -22.24 -1.14 5.41
C ARG A 226 -20.71 -1.13 5.46
N LEU A 227 -20.08 -1.23 4.27
CA LEU A 227 -18.63 -1.31 4.17
C LEU A 227 -18.02 0.08 4.25
N LEU A 228 -16.97 0.18 5.06
CA LEU A 228 -16.11 1.35 5.23
C LEU A 228 -14.65 0.97 4.93
N TRP A 229 -13.99 1.80 4.15
CA TRP A 229 -12.55 1.77 3.97
C TRP A 229 -11.89 2.76 4.91
N VAL A 230 -10.84 2.35 5.61
CA VAL A 230 -10.12 3.18 6.58
C VAL A 230 -8.60 3.12 6.33
N SER A 231 -7.92 4.25 6.55
CA SER A 231 -6.45 4.27 6.49
C SER A 231 -5.84 3.58 7.70
N SER A 232 -6.29 3.95 8.90
CA SER A 232 -5.81 3.40 10.16
C SER A 232 -6.82 3.65 11.28
N LEU A 233 -7.16 2.61 12.01
CA LEU A 233 -7.96 2.73 13.23
C LEU A 233 -7.16 3.26 14.45
N ARG A 234 -5.87 3.60 14.29
CA ARG A 234 -5.08 4.31 15.32
C ARG A 234 -5.31 5.81 15.30
N ASP A 235 -5.85 6.34 14.21
CA ASP A 235 -6.23 7.75 14.11
C ASP A 235 -7.57 7.99 14.78
N LYS A 236 -7.60 8.90 15.77
CA LYS A 236 -8.80 9.21 16.55
C LYS A 236 -9.89 9.87 15.72
N ALA A 237 -9.53 10.64 14.69
CA ALA A 237 -10.51 11.26 13.79
C ALA A 237 -11.18 10.20 12.91
N VAL A 238 -10.39 9.24 12.40
CA VAL A 238 -10.92 8.09 11.65
C VAL A 238 -11.80 7.22 12.54
N GLN A 239 -11.39 6.93 13.79
CA GLN A 239 -12.22 6.21 14.75
C GLN A 239 -13.58 6.89 14.97
N ALA A 240 -13.58 8.20 15.25
CA ALA A 240 -14.80 8.97 15.46
C ALA A 240 -15.71 8.90 14.22
N GLY A 241 -15.16 9.05 13.02
CA GLY A 241 -15.90 8.93 11.76
C GLY A 241 -16.51 7.53 11.56
N VAL A 242 -15.77 6.46 11.90
CA VAL A 242 -16.30 5.08 11.84
C VAL A 242 -17.47 4.90 12.81
N ILE A 243 -17.32 5.37 14.06
CA ILE A 243 -18.38 5.30 15.08
C ILE A 243 -19.63 6.03 14.60
N ASP A 244 -19.49 7.26 14.15
CA ASP A 244 -20.61 8.09 13.71
C ASP A 244 -21.33 7.48 12.50
N LEU A 245 -20.58 7.02 11.50
CA LEU A 245 -21.17 6.42 10.31
C LEU A 245 -21.90 5.11 10.63
N LEU A 246 -21.31 4.21 11.40
CA LEU A 246 -21.93 2.92 11.72
C LEU A 246 -23.12 3.06 12.67
N ARG A 247 -23.06 3.97 13.66
CA ARG A 247 -24.20 4.29 14.52
C ARG A 247 -25.38 4.87 13.75
N ASN A 248 -25.13 5.85 12.89
CA ASN A 248 -26.17 6.46 12.07
C ASN A 248 -26.84 5.44 11.12
N GLN A 249 -26.12 4.38 10.79
CA GLN A 249 -26.64 3.27 10.01
C GLN A 249 -27.30 2.18 10.87
N HIS A 250 -27.34 2.32 12.21
CA HIS A 250 -27.89 1.31 13.12
C HIS A 250 -27.35 -0.09 12.86
N VAL A 251 -26.03 -0.22 12.77
CA VAL A 251 -25.33 -1.49 12.53
C VAL A 251 -25.49 -2.38 13.75
N GLU A 252 -25.78 -3.68 13.55
CA GLU A 252 -26.02 -4.65 14.59
C GLU A 252 -24.82 -5.57 14.87
N LEU A 253 -23.86 -5.61 13.95
CA LEU A 253 -22.62 -6.39 14.04
C LEU A 253 -21.56 -5.76 13.15
N VAL A 254 -20.29 -5.87 13.54
CA VAL A 254 -19.15 -5.42 12.71
C VAL A 254 -18.26 -6.61 12.35
N ILE A 255 -17.84 -6.66 11.08
CA ILE A 255 -16.75 -7.52 10.58
C ILE A 255 -15.53 -6.61 10.41
N ALA A 256 -14.50 -6.79 11.24
CA ALA A 256 -13.25 -6.04 11.18
C ALA A 256 -12.19 -6.82 10.42
N GLY A 257 -11.79 -6.31 9.25
CA GLY A 257 -10.73 -6.88 8.42
C GLY A 257 -9.42 -6.09 8.49
N THR A 258 -9.26 -5.25 9.55
CA THR A 258 -8.03 -4.52 9.83
C THR A 258 -7.09 -5.40 10.66
N ALA A 259 -5.82 -5.49 10.22
CA ALA A 259 -4.83 -6.41 10.79
C ALA A 259 -4.05 -5.83 11.99
N PHE A 260 -4.16 -4.52 12.25
CA PHE A 260 -3.42 -3.86 13.34
C PHE A 260 -4.38 -3.43 14.44
N ALA A 261 -3.87 -3.48 15.69
CA ALA A 261 -4.59 -2.94 16.83
C ALA A 261 -4.99 -1.47 16.62
N SER A 262 -6.20 -1.11 17.01
CA SER A 262 -6.70 0.28 17.02
C SER A 262 -6.09 1.08 18.17
N VAL A 263 -5.61 0.41 19.22
CA VAL A 263 -4.96 1.00 20.39
C VAL A 263 -3.44 1.04 20.23
N LYS A 264 -2.78 2.00 20.89
CA LYS A 264 -1.33 2.01 21.02
C LYS A 264 -0.89 0.94 22.04
N THR A 265 0.30 0.37 21.84
CA THR A 265 0.85 -0.68 22.72
C THR A 265 0.88 -0.29 24.21
N ALA A 266 1.07 1.02 24.51
CA ALA A 266 1.04 1.53 25.88
C ALA A 266 -0.37 1.54 26.51
N GLU A 267 -1.41 1.46 25.70
CA GLU A 267 -2.83 1.42 26.09
C GLU A 267 -3.40 -0.01 25.97
N ALA A 268 -2.57 -0.97 25.56
CA ALA A 268 -2.97 -2.37 25.38
C ALA A 268 -3.44 -2.96 26.71
N GLY A 269 -4.56 -3.69 26.67
CA GLY A 269 -5.20 -4.30 27.84
C GLY A 269 -6.36 -3.49 28.44
N LEU A 270 -6.61 -2.27 27.91
CA LEU A 270 -7.78 -1.47 28.30
C LEU A 270 -9.00 -1.69 27.37
N GLY A 271 -8.88 -2.60 26.39
CA GLY A 271 -9.86 -2.75 25.31
C GLY A 271 -9.75 -1.65 24.26
N SER A 272 -10.54 -1.73 23.20
CA SER A 272 -10.60 -0.69 22.17
C SER A 272 -11.76 0.24 22.45
N PRO A 273 -11.51 1.54 22.74
CA PRO A 273 -12.58 2.52 22.93
C PRO A 273 -13.54 2.59 21.73
N LEU A 274 -13.07 2.26 20.52
CA LEU A 274 -13.87 2.22 19.31
C LEU A 274 -15.00 1.18 19.41
N TRP A 275 -14.64 -0.07 19.74
CA TRP A 275 -15.60 -1.18 19.76
C TRP A 275 -16.54 -1.09 20.97
N GLU A 276 -16.03 -0.67 22.12
CA GLU A 276 -16.83 -0.41 23.32
C GLU A 276 -17.87 0.70 23.08
N GLN A 277 -17.48 1.77 22.37
CA GLN A 277 -18.41 2.84 22.05
C GLN A 277 -19.47 2.42 21.05
N LEU A 278 -19.19 1.54 20.10
CA LEU A 278 -20.19 1.02 19.16
C LEU A 278 -21.21 0.12 19.85
N ASP A 279 -20.80 -0.61 20.89
CA ASP A 279 -21.64 -1.52 21.68
C ASP A 279 -22.37 -2.57 20.83
N VAL A 280 -21.65 -3.15 19.87
CA VAL A 280 -22.14 -4.24 19.00
C VAL A 280 -21.10 -5.36 18.92
N PRO A 281 -21.50 -6.61 18.67
CA PRO A 281 -20.57 -7.70 18.44
C PRO A 281 -19.59 -7.40 17.30
N VAL A 282 -18.30 -7.76 17.49
CA VAL A 282 -17.25 -7.60 16.49
C VAL A 282 -16.67 -8.96 16.13
N LEU A 283 -16.65 -9.27 14.84
CA LEU A 283 -16.02 -10.45 14.28
C LEU A 283 -14.73 -10.06 13.59
N GLN A 284 -13.60 -10.63 14.01
CA GLN A 284 -12.32 -10.45 13.32
C GLN A 284 -12.28 -11.29 12.05
N LEU A 285 -12.08 -10.64 10.90
CA LEU A 285 -11.81 -11.30 9.64
C LEU A 285 -10.32 -11.59 9.53
N LEU A 286 -9.97 -12.86 9.41
CA LEU A 286 -8.59 -13.30 9.19
C LEU A 286 -8.35 -13.47 7.69
N SER A 287 -7.34 -12.80 7.16
CA SER A 287 -6.90 -12.93 5.78
C SER A 287 -5.48 -13.49 5.72
N SER A 288 -5.18 -14.32 4.72
CA SER A 288 -3.82 -14.81 4.49
C SER A 288 -3.16 -14.02 3.37
N SER A 289 -1.88 -13.71 3.53
CA SER A 289 -1.04 -13.14 2.47
C SER A 289 -0.72 -14.13 1.35
N ARG A 290 -0.98 -15.43 1.60
CA ARG A 290 -0.69 -16.53 0.68
C ARG A 290 -1.85 -16.78 -0.28
N SER A 291 -1.51 -17.28 -1.49
CA SER A 291 -2.54 -17.75 -2.42
C SER A 291 -3.33 -18.93 -1.82
N ARG A 292 -4.58 -19.10 -2.24
CA ARG A 292 -5.44 -20.22 -1.81
C ARG A 292 -4.80 -21.59 -2.08
N GLU A 293 -4.07 -21.71 -3.18
CA GLU A 293 -3.38 -22.95 -3.56
C GLU A 293 -2.19 -23.22 -2.62
N SER A 294 -1.37 -22.22 -2.37
CA SER A 294 -0.25 -22.30 -1.42
C SER A 294 -0.75 -22.61 0.00
N TRP A 295 -1.84 -21.98 0.44
CA TRP A 295 -2.44 -22.27 1.74
C TRP A 295 -2.96 -23.71 1.85
N ARG A 296 -3.59 -24.24 0.81
CA ARG A 296 -4.11 -25.61 0.78
C ARG A 296 -3.02 -26.68 0.74
N SER A 297 -1.92 -26.42 0.05
CA SER A 297 -0.79 -27.33 -0.07
C SER A 297 0.13 -27.34 1.16
N SER A 298 -0.01 -26.36 2.06
CA SER A 298 0.82 -26.23 3.25
C SER A 298 0.10 -26.77 4.50
N SER A 299 0.77 -27.60 5.27
CA SER A 299 0.29 -28.06 6.59
C SER A 299 0.43 -26.98 7.69
N ARG A 300 1.11 -25.84 7.41
CA ARG A 300 1.40 -24.80 8.40
C ARG A 300 0.21 -23.88 8.69
N GLY A 301 -0.81 -23.83 7.81
CA GLY A 301 -1.91 -22.88 7.94
C GLY A 301 -1.47 -21.43 7.71
N LEU A 302 -1.76 -20.54 8.67
CA LEU A 302 -1.25 -19.16 8.66
C LEU A 302 0.26 -19.18 8.91
N ASP A 303 0.99 -18.34 8.19
CA ASP A 303 2.42 -18.15 8.46
C ASP A 303 2.65 -17.28 9.71
N PRO A 304 3.89 -17.19 10.23
CA PRO A 304 4.16 -16.41 11.44
C PRO A 304 3.82 -14.93 11.30
N LEU A 305 3.94 -14.35 10.10
CA LEU A 305 3.59 -12.95 9.82
C LEU A 305 2.07 -12.77 9.82
N ASP A 306 1.33 -13.63 9.11
CA ASP A 306 -0.13 -13.63 9.10
C ASP A 306 -0.67 -13.82 10.53
N LEU A 307 -0.11 -14.77 11.31
CA LEU A 307 -0.51 -15.00 12.69
C LEU A 307 -0.27 -13.76 13.56
N SER A 308 0.88 -13.14 13.44
CA SER A 308 1.21 -11.92 14.19
C SER A 308 0.26 -10.76 13.85
N LEU A 309 0.02 -10.51 12.57
CA LEU A 309 -0.76 -9.37 12.12
C LEU A 309 -2.27 -9.57 12.22
N GLN A 310 -2.76 -10.79 11.96
CA GLN A 310 -4.20 -11.06 11.85
C GLN A 310 -4.82 -11.64 13.14
N VAL A 311 -3.99 -12.16 14.04
CA VAL A 311 -4.46 -12.75 15.31
C VAL A 311 -3.90 -11.97 16.49
N VAL A 312 -2.58 -11.95 16.67
CA VAL A 312 -1.97 -11.38 17.89
C VAL A 312 -2.22 -9.87 18.02
N MET A 313 -2.08 -9.12 16.92
CA MET A 313 -2.28 -7.66 16.98
C MET A 313 -3.76 -7.26 17.22
N PRO A 314 -4.76 -7.87 16.54
CA PRO A 314 -6.17 -7.61 16.86
C PRO A 314 -6.61 -8.06 18.25
N GLU A 315 -5.98 -9.09 18.85
CA GLU A 315 -6.24 -9.49 20.23
C GLU A 315 -6.02 -8.36 21.25
N LEU A 316 -5.13 -7.41 20.94
CA LEU A 316 -4.90 -6.23 21.79
C LEU A 316 -6.14 -5.30 21.85
N ASP A 317 -6.97 -5.29 20.81
CA ASP A 317 -8.19 -4.49 20.75
C ASP A 317 -9.38 -5.19 21.39
N LEU A 318 -9.47 -6.50 21.18
CA LEU A 318 -10.66 -7.27 21.53
C LEU A 318 -10.63 -7.77 22.98
N SER A 319 -9.48 -7.66 23.65
CA SER A 319 -9.30 -8.04 25.07
C SER A 319 -9.86 -9.44 25.41
N LEU A 320 -9.73 -10.40 24.49
CA LEU A 320 -10.25 -11.77 24.66
C LEU A 320 -9.58 -12.55 25.81
N ILE A 321 -8.52 -12.00 26.39
CA ILE A 321 -7.78 -12.60 27.50
C ILE A 321 -8.48 -12.41 28.87
N HIS A 322 -9.56 -11.65 28.94
CA HIS A 322 -10.27 -11.34 30.19
C HIS A 322 -11.66 -11.99 30.30
N ILE A 323 -11.85 -13.14 29.69
CA ILE A 323 -13.02 -13.97 30.00
C ILE A 323 -12.69 -14.92 31.15
#